data_b1b1b179510555d822d8896e10eed798
#
_entry.id   b1b1b179510555d822d8896e10eed798
#
_cell.length_a   1.000
_cell.length_b   1.000
_cell.length_c   1.000
_cell.angle_alpha   90.00
_cell.angle_beta   90.00
_cell.angle_gamma   90.00
#
_symmetry.space_group_name_H-M   'P 1'
#
loop_
_entity.id
_entity.type
_entity.pdbx_description
1 polymer ?
#
loop_
_entity_poly.entity_id
_entity_poly.type
_entity_poly.pdbx_seq_one_letter_code
_entity_poly.pdbx_strand_id
1 'polypeptide(L)'
;MTTNSIGNTTTTTDARVRLLDAARQAFAEKGYSGTTTRDIASRAGMSPAAVYVHHRTKEDLLFEISLSGHRAALKVIDSAATAHDAPLDQIAAMVREFSRWHAIYSRTGRIVQYEFGSLTPEHRAEIAGYRREIEERVRDSLKAGVSDGTLEVIDIPGTALALLSLSIDLVRWYEPGGKIAPDEV
;
A
#
# COMPACT_ATOMS: atom_id res chain seq x y z
N MET A 1 43.23 -16.02 1.34
CA MET A 1 42.92 -14.56 1.36
C MET A 1 41.54 -14.42 0.78
N THR A 2 40.55 -14.43 1.67
CA THR A 2 39.12 -14.26 1.32
C THR A 2 38.60 -13.16 2.22
N THR A 3 38.49 -11.94 1.69
CA THR A 3 37.98 -10.79 2.44
C THR A 3 36.87 -10.09 1.65
N ASN A 4 35.73 -9.97 2.34
CA ASN A 4 34.81 -8.85 2.28
C ASN A 4 33.84 -8.73 1.10
N SER A 5 32.72 -9.44 1.21
CA SER A 5 31.51 -9.16 0.44
C SER A 5 30.28 -8.73 1.30
N ILE A 6 30.42 -8.62 2.61
CA ILE A 6 29.28 -8.37 3.52
C ILE A 6 28.98 -6.87 3.71
N GLY A 7 29.96 -5.99 3.51
CA GLY A 7 29.79 -4.55 3.78
C GLY A 7 28.97 -3.77 2.74
N ASN A 8 28.87 -4.26 1.52
CA ASN A 8 28.26 -3.50 0.41
C ASN A 8 26.72 -3.64 0.33
N THR A 9 26.17 -4.76 0.80
CA THR A 9 24.74 -5.03 0.73
C THR A 9 23.93 -4.20 1.74
N THR A 10 24.46 -4.02 2.94
CA THR A 10 23.80 -3.27 4.02
C THR A 10 23.70 -1.77 3.69
N THR A 11 24.77 -1.19 3.14
CA THR A 11 24.82 0.23 2.76
C THR A 11 23.88 0.57 1.60
N THR A 12 23.72 -0.35 0.65
CA THR A 12 22.83 -0.19 -0.51
C THR A 12 21.36 -0.27 -0.09
N THR A 13 21.02 -1.20 0.81
CA THR A 13 19.66 -1.34 1.35
C THR A 13 19.26 -0.08 2.14
N ASP A 14 20.15 0.46 2.97
CA ASP A 14 19.92 1.67 3.75
C ASP A 14 19.73 2.91 2.84
N ALA A 15 20.52 3.04 1.78
CA ALA A 15 20.39 4.12 0.79
C ALA A 15 19.02 4.06 0.06
N ARG A 16 18.56 2.85 -0.33
CA ARG A 16 17.26 2.65 -0.98
C ARG A 16 16.10 3.01 -0.05
N VAL A 17 16.15 2.60 1.21
CA VAL A 17 15.13 2.94 2.22
C VAL A 17 15.04 4.46 2.39
N ARG A 18 16.18 5.14 2.61
CA ARG A 18 16.19 6.61 2.73
C ARG A 18 15.63 7.31 1.51
N LEU A 19 15.93 6.81 0.31
CA LEU A 19 15.43 7.38 -0.93
C LEU A 19 13.91 7.25 -1.07
N LEU A 20 13.35 6.08 -0.73
CA LEU A 20 11.90 5.86 -0.75
C LEU A 20 11.17 6.70 0.29
N ASP A 21 11.76 6.87 1.49
CA ASP A 21 11.16 7.73 2.51
C ASP A 21 11.20 9.20 2.11
N ALA A 22 12.31 9.66 1.51
CA ALA A 22 12.40 11.00 0.94
C ALA A 22 11.38 11.22 -0.19
N ALA A 23 11.16 10.23 -1.04
CA ALA A 23 10.16 10.28 -2.10
C ALA A 23 8.73 10.36 -1.54
N ARG A 24 8.38 9.53 -0.54
CA ARG A 24 7.07 9.57 0.13
C ARG A 24 6.79 10.95 0.73
N GLN A 25 7.77 11.53 1.42
CA GLN A 25 7.64 12.86 2.01
C GLN A 25 7.49 13.95 0.94
N ALA A 26 8.32 13.93 -0.10
CA ALA A 26 8.28 14.92 -1.18
C ALA A 26 6.94 14.85 -1.95
N PHE A 27 6.45 13.65 -2.26
CA PHE A 27 5.15 13.47 -2.92
C PHE A 27 3.98 13.90 -2.04
N ALA A 28 4.05 13.65 -0.73
CA ALA A 28 3.01 14.08 0.21
C ALA A 28 2.93 15.61 0.36
N GLU A 29 4.07 16.31 0.30
CA GLU A 29 4.15 17.76 0.49
C GLU A 29 3.84 18.56 -0.79
N LYS A 30 4.40 18.14 -1.93
CA LYS A 30 4.37 18.89 -3.20
C LYS A 30 3.49 18.25 -4.28
N GLY A 31 2.91 17.09 -4.00
CA GLY A 31 2.30 16.21 -5.01
C GLY A 31 3.34 15.54 -5.90
N TYR A 32 2.92 14.52 -6.62
CA TYR A 32 3.80 13.80 -7.56
C TYR A 32 4.30 14.71 -8.67
N SER A 33 3.39 15.43 -9.34
CA SER A 33 3.73 16.32 -10.46
C SER A 33 4.66 17.47 -10.05
N GLY A 34 4.49 18.01 -8.84
CA GLY A 34 5.32 19.10 -8.30
C GLY A 34 6.67 18.69 -7.76
N THR A 35 6.96 17.37 -7.69
CA THR A 35 8.21 16.83 -7.14
C THR A 35 9.17 16.45 -8.27
N THR A 36 10.44 16.81 -8.13
CA THR A 36 11.53 16.40 -9.04
C THR A 36 12.43 15.35 -8.40
N THR A 37 13.16 14.57 -9.20
CA THR A 37 14.18 13.64 -8.69
C THR A 37 15.30 14.36 -7.93
N ARG A 38 15.58 15.63 -8.24
CA ARG A 38 16.54 16.47 -7.49
C ARG A 38 16.02 16.81 -6.11
N ASP A 39 14.73 17.11 -5.95
CA ASP A 39 14.12 17.37 -4.64
C ASP A 39 14.25 16.12 -3.75
N ILE A 40 13.97 14.95 -4.32
CA ILE A 40 14.07 13.67 -3.60
C ILE A 40 15.52 13.38 -3.22
N ALA A 41 16.48 13.57 -4.13
CA ALA A 41 17.91 13.39 -3.87
C ALA A 41 18.40 14.28 -2.73
N SER A 42 18.06 15.57 -2.79
CA SER A 42 18.42 16.55 -1.75
C SER A 42 17.87 16.14 -0.38
N ARG A 43 16.60 15.71 -0.33
CA ARG A 43 15.95 15.26 0.91
C ARG A 43 16.57 13.97 1.47
N ALA A 44 16.98 13.06 0.60
CA ALA A 44 17.66 11.81 0.98
C ALA A 44 19.13 12.01 1.41
N GLY A 45 19.66 13.22 1.28
CA GLY A 45 21.10 13.49 1.50
C GLY A 45 21.98 12.79 0.46
N MET A 46 21.49 12.64 -0.78
CA MET A 46 22.17 11.94 -1.87
C MET A 46 22.44 12.89 -3.05
N SER A 47 23.47 12.57 -3.83
CA SER A 47 23.65 13.24 -5.12
C SER A 47 22.58 12.77 -6.13
N PRO A 48 22.18 13.61 -7.10
CA PRO A 48 21.29 13.17 -8.17
C PRO A 48 21.79 11.93 -8.92
N ALA A 49 23.10 11.81 -9.14
CA ALA A 49 23.71 10.65 -9.77
C ALA A 49 23.50 9.37 -8.94
N ALA A 50 23.57 9.44 -7.61
CA ALA A 50 23.33 8.30 -6.74
C ALA A 50 21.86 7.81 -6.78
N VAL A 51 20.90 8.72 -6.98
CA VAL A 51 19.49 8.35 -7.16
C VAL A 51 19.30 7.51 -8.42
N TYR A 52 19.92 7.92 -9.53
CA TYR A 52 19.81 7.19 -10.81
C TYR A 52 20.43 5.79 -10.79
N VAL A 53 21.32 5.50 -9.84
CA VAL A 53 21.85 4.13 -9.62
C VAL A 53 20.74 3.20 -9.09
N HIS A 54 19.82 3.73 -8.29
CA HIS A 54 18.75 2.95 -7.67
C HIS A 54 17.43 3.01 -8.44
N HIS A 55 17.08 4.19 -8.97
CA HIS A 55 15.83 4.42 -9.70
C HIS A 55 16.09 5.36 -10.88
N ARG A 56 15.74 4.91 -12.08
CA ARG A 56 15.99 5.67 -13.32
C ARG A 56 15.06 6.86 -13.48
N THR A 57 13.85 6.75 -12.93
CA THR A 57 12.79 7.75 -13.08
C THR A 57 12.09 8.03 -11.75
N LYS A 58 11.37 9.13 -11.70
CA LYS A 58 10.46 9.45 -10.60
C LYS A 58 9.31 8.44 -10.51
N GLU A 59 8.92 7.90 -11.65
CA GLU A 59 7.87 6.89 -11.75
C GLU A 59 8.30 5.56 -11.14
N ASP A 60 9.55 5.13 -11.29
CA ASP A 60 10.07 3.93 -10.61
C ASP A 60 9.95 4.04 -9.09
N LEU A 61 10.17 5.23 -8.52
CA LEU A 61 9.97 5.49 -7.09
C LEU A 61 8.50 5.40 -6.68
N LEU A 62 7.59 5.95 -7.49
CA LEU A 62 6.15 5.85 -7.27
C LEU A 62 5.69 4.40 -7.35
N PHE A 63 6.17 3.66 -8.33
CA PHE A 63 5.87 2.23 -8.48
C PHE A 63 6.35 1.42 -7.28
N GLU A 64 7.58 1.61 -6.81
CA GLU A 64 8.10 0.88 -5.67
C GLU A 64 7.34 1.21 -4.36
N ILE A 65 6.97 2.47 -4.16
CA ILE A 65 6.10 2.88 -3.06
C ILE A 65 4.73 2.16 -3.16
N SER A 66 4.14 2.16 -4.35
CA SER A 66 2.85 1.52 -4.60
C SER A 66 2.92 0.00 -4.41
N LEU A 67 3.96 -0.64 -4.94
CA LEU A 67 4.17 -2.08 -4.85
C LEU A 67 4.36 -2.53 -3.39
N SER A 68 5.23 -1.83 -2.65
CA SER A 68 5.45 -2.14 -1.23
C SER A 68 4.18 -1.96 -0.40
N GLY A 69 3.39 -0.91 -0.67
CA GLY A 69 2.10 -0.67 -0.03
C GLY A 69 1.09 -1.78 -0.31
N HIS A 70 0.90 -2.17 -1.59
CA HIS A 70 -0.05 -3.22 -1.93
C HIS A 70 0.35 -4.60 -1.40
N ARG A 71 1.66 -4.93 -1.39
CA ARG A 71 2.16 -6.16 -0.76
C ARG A 71 1.89 -6.19 0.75
N ALA A 72 2.07 -5.06 1.42
CA ALA A 72 1.76 -4.96 2.84
C ALA A 72 0.24 -5.06 3.09
N ALA A 73 -0.57 -4.39 2.28
CA ALA A 73 -2.03 -4.45 2.34
C ALA A 73 -2.57 -5.88 2.15
N LEU A 74 -2.04 -6.62 1.16
CA LEU A 74 -2.42 -8.02 0.93
C LEU A 74 -2.08 -8.89 2.15
N LYS A 75 -0.90 -8.71 2.77
CA LYS A 75 -0.55 -9.42 4.00
C LYS A 75 -1.49 -9.13 5.17
N VAL A 76 -1.95 -7.89 5.30
CA VAL A 76 -2.93 -7.51 6.33
C VAL A 76 -4.23 -8.27 6.11
N ILE A 77 -4.74 -8.30 4.88
CA ILE A 77 -5.95 -9.03 4.49
C ILE A 77 -5.78 -10.54 4.71
N ASP A 78 -4.68 -11.15 4.24
CA ASP A 78 -4.41 -12.57 4.42
C ASP A 78 -4.34 -12.95 5.92
N SER A 79 -3.65 -12.15 6.73
CA SER A 79 -3.56 -12.37 8.17
C SER A 79 -4.91 -12.28 8.87
N ALA A 80 -5.72 -11.29 8.50
CA ALA A 80 -7.06 -11.10 9.06
C ALA A 80 -8.01 -12.25 8.66
N ALA A 81 -7.96 -12.69 7.39
CA ALA A 81 -8.77 -13.80 6.91
C ALA A 81 -8.42 -15.13 7.60
N THR A 82 -7.14 -15.36 7.91
CA THR A 82 -6.68 -16.62 8.53
C THR A 82 -6.78 -16.62 10.06
N ALA A 83 -7.08 -15.49 10.69
CA ALA A 83 -7.21 -15.39 12.14
C ALA A 83 -8.52 -15.93 12.70
N HIS A 84 -9.52 -16.19 11.87
CA HIS A 84 -10.86 -16.62 12.26
C HIS A 84 -11.35 -17.75 11.36
N ASP A 85 -12.18 -18.66 11.92
CA ASP A 85 -12.78 -19.78 11.19
C ASP A 85 -14.12 -19.38 10.54
N ALA A 86 -14.92 -18.56 11.22
CA ALA A 86 -16.24 -18.17 10.75
C ALA A 86 -16.13 -17.06 9.66
N PRO A 87 -16.84 -17.21 8.51
CA PRO A 87 -16.75 -16.26 7.41
C PRO A 87 -17.09 -14.81 7.80
N LEU A 88 -18.09 -14.61 8.65
CA LEU A 88 -18.47 -13.28 9.13
C LEU A 88 -17.34 -12.61 9.94
N ASP A 89 -16.69 -13.36 10.81
CA ASP A 89 -15.57 -12.87 11.61
C ASP A 89 -14.34 -12.56 10.74
N GLN A 90 -14.08 -13.37 9.71
CA GLN A 90 -13.05 -13.10 8.71
C GLN A 90 -13.28 -11.76 8.01
N ILE A 91 -14.52 -11.53 7.53
CA ILE A 91 -14.87 -10.28 6.85
C ILE A 91 -14.74 -9.08 7.79
N ALA A 92 -15.28 -9.20 9.01
CA ALA A 92 -15.18 -8.14 10.01
C ALA A 92 -13.72 -7.82 10.37
N ALA A 93 -12.86 -8.84 10.51
CA ALA A 93 -11.44 -8.66 10.77
C ALA A 93 -10.72 -8.02 9.57
N MET A 94 -10.98 -8.48 8.33
CA MET A 94 -10.40 -7.89 7.13
C MET A 94 -10.76 -6.41 7.01
N VAL A 95 -12.02 -6.04 7.17
CA VAL A 95 -12.46 -4.63 7.09
C VAL A 95 -11.79 -3.79 8.18
N ARG A 96 -11.77 -4.26 9.43
CA ARG A 96 -11.15 -3.56 10.56
C ARG A 96 -9.66 -3.34 10.34
N GLU A 97 -8.91 -4.41 10.06
CA GLU A 97 -7.46 -4.32 9.94
C GLU A 97 -7.04 -3.55 8.69
N PHE A 98 -7.79 -3.66 7.60
CA PHE A 98 -7.53 -2.91 6.38
C PHE A 98 -7.83 -1.41 6.56
N SER A 99 -8.91 -1.06 7.27
CA SER A 99 -9.24 0.33 7.64
C SER A 99 -8.15 0.91 8.54
N ARG A 100 -7.79 0.19 9.61
CA ARG A 100 -6.72 0.59 10.53
C ARG A 100 -5.39 0.80 9.78
N TRP A 101 -5.03 -0.10 8.87
CA TRP A 101 -3.83 0.03 8.06
C TRP A 101 -3.85 1.29 7.19
N HIS A 102 -4.99 1.60 6.55
CA HIS A 102 -5.16 2.81 5.75
C HIS A 102 -5.11 4.09 6.61
N ALA A 103 -5.59 4.06 7.83
CA ALA A 103 -5.46 5.18 8.76
C ALA A 103 -3.98 5.42 9.12
N ILE A 104 -3.24 4.37 9.50
CA ILE A 104 -1.82 4.46 9.86
C ILE A 104 -0.98 4.97 8.69
N TYR A 105 -1.23 4.48 7.49
CA TYR A 105 -0.46 4.82 6.27
C TYR A 105 -1.19 5.80 5.35
N SER A 106 -2.13 6.61 5.87
CA SER A 106 -3.01 7.47 5.09
C SER A 106 -2.28 8.40 4.12
N ARG A 107 -1.14 8.98 4.54
CA ARG A 107 -0.31 9.84 3.65
C ARG A 107 0.22 9.09 2.44
N THR A 108 0.77 7.89 2.64
CA THR A 108 1.26 7.04 1.55
C THR A 108 0.10 6.51 0.71
N GLY A 109 -0.98 6.05 1.35
CA GLY A 109 -2.18 5.58 0.68
C GLY A 109 -2.80 6.63 -0.23
N ARG A 110 -2.80 7.90 0.20
CA ARG A 110 -3.25 9.05 -0.62
C ARG A 110 -2.43 9.17 -1.91
N ILE A 111 -1.09 9.13 -1.82
CA ILE A 111 -0.22 9.18 -2.99
C ILE A 111 -0.54 8.02 -3.93
N VAL A 112 -0.56 6.79 -3.42
CA VAL A 112 -0.80 5.57 -4.20
C VAL A 112 -2.16 5.58 -4.88
N GLN A 113 -3.20 6.11 -4.21
CA GLN A 113 -4.56 6.14 -4.74
C GLN A 113 -4.71 7.21 -5.83
N TYR A 114 -4.23 8.42 -5.59
CA TYR A 114 -4.44 9.52 -6.52
C TYR A 114 -3.46 9.53 -7.69
N GLU A 115 -2.27 8.99 -7.51
CA GLU A 115 -1.23 8.97 -8.54
C GLU A 115 -1.14 7.63 -9.30
N PHE A 116 -2.11 6.73 -9.13
CA PHE A 116 -2.16 5.47 -9.86
C PHE A 116 -2.11 5.65 -11.39
N GLY A 117 -2.75 6.72 -11.90
CA GLY A 117 -2.74 7.08 -13.31
C GLY A 117 -1.36 7.52 -13.84
N SER A 118 -0.44 7.90 -12.96
CA SER A 118 0.91 8.36 -13.31
C SER A 118 1.90 7.20 -13.51
N LEU A 119 1.51 5.96 -13.18
CA LEU A 119 2.28 4.75 -13.44
C LEU A 119 2.27 4.37 -14.92
N THR A 120 3.33 3.69 -15.39
CA THR A 120 3.34 3.08 -16.74
C THR A 120 2.24 2.02 -16.87
N PRO A 121 1.81 1.65 -18.09
CA PRO A 121 0.84 0.58 -18.29
C PRO A 121 1.24 -0.75 -17.63
N GLU A 122 2.52 -1.11 -17.70
CA GLU A 122 3.11 -2.32 -17.13
C GLU A 122 3.02 -2.30 -15.60
N HIS A 123 3.46 -1.21 -14.97
CA HIS A 123 3.41 -1.04 -13.52
C HIS A 123 1.96 -0.98 -13.00
N ARG A 124 1.06 -0.32 -13.75
CA ARG A 124 -0.37 -0.34 -13.40
C ARG A 124 -0.96 -1.74 -13.45
N ALA A 125 -0.59 -2.55 -14.44
CA ALA A 125 -1.09 -3.92 -14.57
C ALA A 125 -0.64 -4.77 -13.37
N GLU A 126 0.61 -4.63 -12.92
CA GLU A 126 1.13 -5.33 -11.74
C GLU A 126 0.39 -4.90 -10.46
N ILE A 127 0.23 -3.60 -10.22
CA ILE A 127 -0.51 -3.09 -9.07
C ILE A 127 -1.99 -3.53 -9.11
N ALA A 128 -2.62 -3.53 -10.29
CA ALA A 128 -3.99 -4.03 -10.46
C ALA A 128 -4.11 -5.52 -10.14
N GLY A 129 -3.03 -6.30 -10.31
CA GLY A 129 -2.95 -7.69 -9.87
C GLY A 129 -3.17 -7.80 -8.35
N TYR A 130 -2.40 -7.07 -7.56
CA TYR A 130 -2.55 -7.05 -6.10
C TYR A 130 -3.94 -6.59 -5.64
N ARG A 131 -4.53 -5.59 -6.32
CA ARG A 131 -5.90 -5.13 -6.01
C ARG A 131 -6.93 -6.25 -6.22
N ARG A 132 -6.79 -7.03 -7.30
CA ARG A 132 -7.65 -8.20 -7.56
C ARG A 132 -7.47 -9.27 -6.49
N GLU A 133 -6.24 -9.59 -6.11
CA GLU A 133 -5.97 -10.57 -5.06
C GLU A 133 -6.59 -10.16 -3.72
N ILE A 134 -6.48 -8.90 -3.32
CA ILE A 134 -7.13 -8.35 -2.11
C ILE A 134 -8.66 -8.52 -2.22
N GLU A 135 -9.25 -8.17 -3.35
CA GLU A 135 -10.70 -8.30 -3.58
C GLU A 135 -11.15 -9.77 -3.54
N GLU A 136 -10.37 -10.68 -4.12
CA GLU A 136 -10.67 -12.12 -4.12
C GLU A 136 -10.72 -12.70 -2.69
N ARG A 137 -9.84 -12.28 -1.77
CA ARG A 137 -9.90 -12.73 -0.37
C ARG A 137 -11.23 -12.38 0.29
N VAL A 138 -11.70 -11.14 0.09
CA VAL A 138 -13.00 -10.70 0.64
C VAL A 138 -14.15 -11.49 -0.04
N ARG A 139 -14.09 -11.66 -1.35
CA ARG A 139 -15.10 -12.44 -2.09
C ARG A 139 -15.18 -13.91 -1.62
N ASP A 140 -14.04 -14.51 -1.32
CA ASP A 140 -14.00 -15.91 -0.91
C ASP A 140 -14.64 -16.11 0.46
N SER A 141 -14.40 -15.21 1.42
CA SER A 141 -15.11 -15.24 2.71
C SER A 141 -16.60 -14.95 2.56
N LEU A 142 -17.01 -14.03 1.67
CA LEU A 142 -18.43 -13.78 1.38
C LEU A 142 -19.11 -15.02 0.77
N LYS A 143 -18.46 -15.69 -0.20
CA LYS A 143 -18.98 -16.94 -0.80
C LYS A 143 -19.11 -18.05 0.24
N ALA A 144 -18.11 -18.20 1.12
CA ALA A 144 -18.15 -19.20 2.19
C ALA A 144 -19.35 -18.97 3.11
N GLY A 145 -19.58 -17.72 3.56
CA GLY A 145 -20.73 -17.39 4.41
C GLY A 145 -22.09 -17.53 3.75
N VAL A 146 -22.19 -17.31 2.43
CA VAL A 146 -23.42 -17.59 1.68
C VAL A 146 -23.61 -19.09 1.56
N SER A 147 -22.54 -19.86 1.32
CA SER A 147 -22.61 -21.31 1.16
C SER A 147 -22.99 -22.05 2.44
N ASP A 148 -22.55 -21.58 3.61
CA ASP A 148 -22.90 -22.17 4.91
C ASP A 148 -24.19 -21.60 5.52
N GLY A 149 -24.82 -20.62 4.86
CA GLY A 149 -26.07 -20.00 5.28
C GLY A 149 -25.92 -18.95 6.39
N THR A 150 -24.72 -18.56 6.76
CA THR A 150 -24.47 -17.51 7.78
C THR A 150 -24.62 -16.10 7.21
N LEU A 151 -24.55 -15.94 5.89
CA LEU A 151 -24.71 -14.67 5.21
C LEU A 151 -25.76 -14.77 4.08
N GLU A 152 -26.51 -13.67 3.91
CA GLU A 152 -27.39 -13.46 2.76
C GLU A 152 -26.85 -12.26 1.95
N VAL A 153 -26.20 -12.54 0.82
CA VAL A 153 -25.56 -11.54 -0.05
C VAL A 153 -26.02 -11.74 -1.48
N ILE A 154 -26.73 -10.76 -2.04
CA ILE A 154 -27.29 -10.82 -3.40
C ILE A 154 -26.19 -10.62 -4.45
N ASP A 155 -25.27 -9.66 -4.20
CA ASP A 155 -24.18 -9.30 -5.11
C ASP A 155 -22.85 -9.38 -4.37
N ILE A 156 -22.18 -10.52 -4.44
CA ILE A 156 -20.88 -10.75 -3.79
C ILE A 156 -19.79 -9.81 -4.35
N PRO A 157 -19.61 -9.65 -5.68
CA PRO A 157 -18.65 -8.70 -6.23
C PRO A 157 -18.88 -7.26 -5.78
N GLY A 158 -20.10 -6.76 -5.86
CA GLY A 158 -20.45 -5.40 -5.45
C GLY A 158 -20.26 -5.19 -3.95
N THR A 159 -20.59 -6.18 -3.12
CA THR A 159 -20.40 -6.12 -1.67
C THR A 159 -18.91 -6.08 -1.31
N ALA A 160 -18.07 -6.92 -1.91
CA ALA A 160 -16.63 -6.91 -1.70
C ALA A 160 -16.02 -5.55 -2.08
N LEU A 161 -16.40 -5.02 -3.25
CA LEU A 161 -15.95 -3.72 -3.72
C LEU A 161 -16.37 -2.59 -2.77
N ALA A 162 -17.60 -2.61 -2.27
CA ALA A 162 -18.12 -1.61 -1.33
C ALA A 162 -17.34 -1.63 0.00
N LEU A 163 -17.11 -2.80 0.59
CA LEU A 163 -16.36 -2.97 1.83
C LEU A 163 -14.92 -2.44 1.70
N LEU A 164 -14.23 -2.81 0.62
CA LEU A 164 -12.87 -2.34 0.36
C LEU A 164 -12.84 -0.83 0.08
N SER A 165 -13.81 -0.30 -0.67
CA SER A 165 -13.88 1.13 -0.99
C SER A 165 -14.06 1.98 0.25
N LEU A 166 -14.90 1.57 1.20
CA LEU A 166 -15.06 2.27 2.50
C LEU A 166 -13.74 2.34 3.26
N SER A 167 -13.00 1.22 3.33
CA SER A 167 -11.69 1.17 4.01
C SER A 167 -10.63 2.03 3.32
N ILE A 168 -10.60 2.04 1.99
CA ILE A 168 -9.64 2.82 1.19
C ILE A 168 -9.95 4.33 1.27
N ASP A 169 -11.22 4.74 1.32
CA ASP A 169 -11.62 6.15 1.35
C ASP A 169 -11.11 6.90 2.60
N LEU A 170 -10.71 6.17 3.64
CA LEU A 170 -10.03 6.74 4.82
C LEU A 170 -8.84 7.63 4.45
N VAL A 171 -8.06 7.28 3.43
CA VAL A 171 -6.91 8.09 3.02
C VAL A 171 -7.29 9.51 2.58
N ARG A 172 -8.56 9.75 2.23
CA ARG A 172 -9.07 11.05 1.80
C ARG A 172 -9.27 12.01 2.97
N TRP A 173 -9.81 11.53 4.07
CA TRP A 173 -10.25 12.38 5.17
C TRP A 173 -9.53 12.14 6.50
N TYR A 174 -8.88 10.98 6.67
CA TYR A 174 -8.19 10.69 7.92
C TYR A 174 -6.91 11.53 8.06
N GLU A 175 -6.78 12.16 9.23
CA GLU A 175 -5.62 12.98 9.58
C GLU A 175 -4.84 12.31 10.72
N PRO A 176 -3.59 11.85 10.48
CA PRO A 176 -2.74 11.32 11.54
C PRO A 176 -2.49 12.35 12.65
N GLY A 177 -2.74 11.95 13.90
CA GLY A 177 -2.66 12.84 15.07
C GLY A 177 -3.90 13.71 15.28
N GLY A 178 -4.97 13.48 14.52
CA GLY A 178 -6.30 14.07 14.73
C GLY A 178 -7.03 13.49 15.94
N LYS A 179 -8.35 13.72 16.02
CA LYS A 179 -9.18 13.32 17.17
C LYS A 179 -9.48 11.81 17.21
N ILE A 180 -9.40 11.12 16.07
CA ILE A 180 -9.74 9.70 15.92
C ILE A 180 -8.44 8.91 15.84
N ALA A 181 -8.23 7.97 16.76
CA ALA A 181 -7.09 7.07 16.69
C ALA A 181 -7.28 6.00 15.60
N PRO A 182 -6.18 5.42 15.02
CA PRO A 182 -6.30 4.37 14.00
C PRO A 182 -7.10 3.14 14.44
N ASP A 183 -7.16 2.86 15.74
CA ASP A 183 -7.90 1.73 16.31
C ASP A 183 -9.40 2.03 16.53
N GLU A 184 -9.81 3.28 16.33
CA GLU A 184 -11.20 3.75 16.48
C GLU A 184 -11.93 3.90 15.13
N VAL A 185 -11.25 3.59 14.03
CA VAL A 185 -11.76 3.75 12.67
C VAL A 185 -12.62 2.55 12.24
#